data_3f7157d8d94c53e076d42a3a7594724c
#
_entry.id   3f7157d8d94c53e076d42a3a7594724c
#
_cell.length_a   1.000
_cell.length_b   1.000
_cell.length_c   1.000
_cell.angle_alpha   90.00
_cell.angle_beta   90.00
_cell.angle_gamma   90.00
#
_symmetry.space_group_name_H-M   'P 1'
#
loop_
_entity.id
_entity.type
_entity.pdbx_description
1 polymer ?
#
loop_
_entity_poly.entity_id
_entity_poly.type
_entity_poly.pdbx_seq_one_letter_code
_entity_poly.pdbx_strand_id
1 'polypeptide(L)'
;MPGVLARLFAVAILSITVVVGAAEPAVAATGFSCVNSSGGTAGFIGHVTDVRMARHATYDRFVVQFRERQVPVFEVQRQRTSRFILEGSGRPVTLLGHAGIGVVLKRASAFGSYHGPRDFKPRFPQLREARQTGDFEAVNSWGLGVHRQSCMRVFTLRSPARLVIDTHH
;
A
#
# COMPACT_ATOMS: atom_id res chain seq x y z
N MET A 1 20.62 26.35 78.97
CA MET A 1 19.31 26.19 78.34
C MET A 1 19.55 25.96 76.88
N PRO A 2 19.39 24.74 76.38
CA PRO A 2 19.71 24.42 74.98
C PRO A 2 18.46 24.54 74.08
N GLY A 3 18.64 25.22 72.95
CA GLY A 3 17.64 25.35 71.88
C GLY A 3 17.61 24.13 70.99
N VAL A 4 16.40 23.62 70.75
CA VAL A 4 16.11 22.48 69.91
C VAL A 4 16.05 22.97 68.48
N LEU A 5 17.00 22.51 67.60
CA LEU A 5 16.93 22.70 66.17
C LEU A 5 15.98 21.64 65.53
N ALA A 6 14.83 22.06 65.07
CA ALA A 6 13.95 21.24 64.26
C ALA A 6 14.48 21.14 62.80
N ARG A 7 14.90 19.95 62.37
CA ARG A 7 15.25 19.66 60.96
C ARG A 7 13.98 19.30 60.18
N LEU A 8 13.58 20.18 59.28
CA LEU A 8 12.56 19.90 58.29
C LEU A 8 13.14 19.05 57.16
N PHE A 9 12.70 17.80 57.04
CA PHE A 9 12.97 16.96 55.88
C PHE A 9 11.95 17.29 54.78
N ALA A 10 12.41 17.90 53.70
CA ALA A 10 11.60 18.06 52.50
C ALA A 10 11.60 16.74 51.70
N VAL A 11 10.47 16.08 51.65
CA VAL A 11 10.26 14.89 50.77
C VAL A 11 9.90 15.42 49.39
N ALA A 12 10.85 15.26 48.42
CA ALA A 12 10.56 15.54 47.02
C ALA A 12 9.80 14.35 46.41
N ILE A 13 8.53 14.55 46.10
CA ILE A 13 7.72 13.56 45.38
C ILE A 13 8.02 13.70 43.90
N LEU A 14 8.75 12.72 43.33
CA LEU A 14 9.04 12.63 41.92
C LEU A 14 7.81 12.06 41.18
N SER A 15 7.02 12.93 40.57
CA SER A 15 5.86 12.52 39.76
C SER A 15 6.32 11.92 38.41
N ILE A 16 6.23 10.61 38.25
CA ILE A 16 6.47 9.92 36.97
C ILE A 16 5.20 10.06 36.13
N THR A 17 5.21 10.93 35.13
CA THR A 17 4.18 11.01 34.11
C THR A 17 4.37 9.86 33.11
N VAL A 18 3.54 8.82 33.18
CA VAL A 18 3.43 7.76 32.20
C VAL A 18 2.72 8.34 30.97
N VAL A 19 3.47 8.60 29.91
CA VAL A 19 2.89 8.92 28.60
C VAL A 19 2.35 7.64 27.99
N VAL A 20 1.05 7.40 28.15
CA VAL A 20 0.34 6.35 27.42
C VAL A 20 0.24 6.80 25.97
N GLY A 21 1.14 6.30 25.13
CA GLY A 21 1.04 6.46 23.68
C GLY A 21 -0.26 5.80 23.19
N ALA A 22 -1.23 6.60 22.77
CA ALA A 22 -2.42 6.10 22.10
C ALA A 22 -1.97 5.42 20.80
N ALA A 23 -2.03 4.10 20.74
CA ALA A 23 -1.90 3.35 19.48
C ALA A 23 -3.09 3.76 18.60
N GLU A 24 -2.84 4.53 17.52
CA GLU A 24 -3.88 4.83 16.54
C GLU A 24 -4.41 3.50 15.99
N PRO A 25 -5.74 3.32 15.90
CA PRO A 25 -6.31 2.10 15.37
C PRO A 25 -5.85 1.94 13.91
N ALA A 26 -5.12 0.85 13.64
CA ALA A 26 -4.93 0.39 12.27
C ALA A 26 -6.33 0.22 11.67
N VAL A 27 -6.62 0.93 10.57
CA VAL A 27 -7.88 0.75 9.85
C VAL A 27 -7.98 -0.74 9.53
N ALA A 28 -8.89 -1.43 10.21
CA ALA A 28 -9.09 -2.86 10.03
C ALA A 28 -9.34 -3.11 8.55
N ALA A 29 -8.53 -3.97 7.95
CA ALA A 29 -8.71 -4.35 6.56
C ALA A 29 -10.12 -4.93 6.42
N THR A 30 -11.00 -4.22 5.72
CA THR A 30 -12.34 -4.71 5.38
C THR A 30 -12.21 -6.06 4.67
N GLY A 31 -13.21 -6.93 4.80
CA GLY A 31 -13.23 -8.23 4.13
C GLY A 31 -13.03 -8.12 2.62
N PHE A 32 -12.89 -9.24 1.93
CA PHE A 32 -12.83 -9.27 0.47
C PHE A 32 -14.13 -8.73 -0.13
N SER A 33 -14.01 -7.83 -1.11
CA SER A 33 -15.12 -7.19 -1.80
C SER A 33 -15.00 -7.35 -3.31
N CYS A 34 -16.11 -7.56 -3.98
CA CYS A 34 -16.17 -7.72 -5.44
C CYS A 34 -16.44 -6.41 -6.19
N VAL A 35 -16.26 -5.27 -5.55
CA VAL A 35 -16.38 -3.93 -6.16
C VAL A 35 -15.01 -3.27 -6.36
N ASN A 36 -14.97 -2.24 -7.20
CA ASN A 36 -13.80 -1.40 -7.36
C ASN A 36 -13.52 -0.61 -6.07
N SER A 37 -12.28 -0.20 -5.88
CA SER A 37 -11.83 0.52 -4.69
C SER A 37 -11.07 1.78 -5.09
N SER A 38 -11.22 2.83 -4.30
CA SER A 38 -10.44 4.05 -4.42
C SER A 38 -10.14 4.62 -3.04
N GLY A 39 -9.13 5.46 -2.95
CA GLY A 39 -8.73 6.08 -1.68
C GLY A 39 -7.42 6.81 -1.79
N GLY A 40 -6.71 6.93 -0.68
CA GLY A 40 -5.45 7.64 -0.59
C GLY A 40 -5.61 9.11 -0.21
N THR A 41 -4.51 9.84 -0.22
CA THR A 41 -4.42 11.24 0.20
C THR A 41 -3.97 12.12 -0.95
N ALA A 42 -4.66 13.23 -1.17
CA ALA A 42 -4.30 14.24 -2.16
C ALA A 42 -3.26 15.24 -1.60
N GLY A 43 -2.74 16.11 -2.45
CA GLY A 43 -1.93 17.27 -2.04
C GLY A 43 -0.41 17.09 -2.13
N PHE A 44 0.08 15.90 -2.46
CA PHE A 44 1.52 15.63 -2.64
C PHE A 44 1.78 14.71 -3.84
N ILE A 45 3.04 14.52 -4.19
CA ILE A 45 3.48 13.51 -5.17
C ILE A 45 4.09 12.34 -4.39
N GLY A 46 3.54 11.13 -4.62
CA GLY A 46 4.05 9.90 -4.04
C GLY A 46 5.20 9.33 -4.87
N HIS A 47 6.31 8.99 -4.22
CA HIS A 47 7.44 8.33 -4.88
C HIS A 47 7.43 6.84 -4.56
N VAL A 48 7.17 6.02 -5.57
CA VAL A 48 7.24 4.57 -5.44
C VAL A 48 8.69 4.16 -5.15
N THR A 49 8.91 3.40 -4.08
CA THR A 49 10.24 2.94 -3.67
C THR A 49 10.39 1.42 -3.75
N ASP A 50 9.28 0.68 -3.66
CA ASP A 50 9.31 -0.77 -3.73
C ASP A 50 7.97 -1.32 -4.27
N VAL A 51 8.06 -2.41 -5.04
CA VAL A 51 6.92 -3.18 -5.50
C VAL A 51 7.22 -4.65 -5.27
N ARG A 52 6.32 -5.33 -4.58
CA ARG A 52 6.51 -6.73 -4.23
C ARG A 52 5.21 -7.52 -4.20
N MET A 53 5.35 -8.82 -4.26
CA MET A 53 4.25 -9.76 -4.21
C MET A 53 4.53 -10.87 -3.23
N ALA A 54 3.47 -11.43 -2.65
CA ALA A 54 3.54 -12.56 -1.75
C ALA A 54 2.36 -13.49 -1.98
N ARG A 55 2.62 -14.80 -1.87
CA ARG A 55 1.57 -15.82 -1.81
C ARG A 55 1.23 -16.09 -0.35
N HIS A 56 -0.07 -16.15 -0.06
CA HIS A 56 -0.63 -16.59 1.22
C HIS A 56 -1.51 -17.83 1.00
N ALA A 57 -1.98 -18.44 2.08
CA ALA A 57 -2.78 -19.67 2.00
C ALA A 57 -4.10 -19.50 1.23
N THR A 58 -4.76 -18.34 1.34
CA THR A 58 -6.09 -18.09 0.76
C THR A 58 -6.16 -16.90 -0.18
N TYR A 59 -5.05 -16.18 -0.36
CA TYR A 59 -4.97 -15.00 -1.24
C TYR A 59 -3.54 -14.75 -1.71
N ASP A 60 -3.40 -14.04 -2.80
CA ASP A 60 -2.13 -13.49 -3.27
C ASP A 60 -2.13 -11.98 -3.04
N ARG A 61 -0.98 -11.42 -2.70
CA ARG A 61 -0.80 -10.03 -2.33
C ARG A 61 0.08 -9.29 -3.33
N PHE A 62 -0.35 -8.11 -3.73
CA PHE A 62 0.45 -7.10 -4.43
C PHE A 62 0.61 -5.87 -3.53
N VAL A 63 1.82 -5.33 -3.47
CA VAL A 63 2.15 -4.19 -2.60
C VAL A 63 2.93 -3.16 -3.38
N VAL A 64 2.53 -1.90 -3.27
CA VAL A 64 3.32 -0.72 -3.70
C VAL A 64 3.68 0.09 -2.47
N GLN A 65 4.97 0.34 -2.26
CA GLN A 65 5.50 1.12 -1.14
C GLN A 65 5.91 2.51 -1.61
N PHE A 66 5.71 3.50 -0.76
CA PHE A 66 6.01 4.90 -1.02
C PHE A 66 7.06 5.43 -0.04
N ARG A 67 7.79 6.46 -0.48
CA ARG A 67 8.74 7.20 0.36
C ARG A 67 8.02 8.04 1.42
N GLU A 68 6.89 8.60 1.04
CA GLU A 68 6.06 9.47 1.88
C GLU A 68 5.38 8.66 2.99
N ARG A 69 4.84 9.37 3.98
CA ARG A 69 4.12 8.74 5.11
C ARG A 69 2.69 8.35 4.78
N GLN A 70 2.20 8.76 3.62
CA GLN A 70 0.83 8.54 3.16
C GLN A 70 0.85 7.93 1.76
N VAL A 71 -0.19 7.18 1.44
CA VAL A 71 -0.43 6.65 0.09
C VAL A 71 -1.11 7.74 -0.74
N PRO A 72 -0.60 8.06 -1.96
CA PRO A 72 -1.27 8.99 -2.86
C PRO A 72 -2.62 8.48 -3.30
N VAL A 73 -3.42 9.33 -3.94
CA VAL A 73 -4.73 8.94 -4.48
C VAL A 73 -4.58 7.74 -5.40
N PHE A 74 -5.41 6.73 -5.21
CA PHE A 74 -5.41 5.52 -6.01
C PHE A 74 -6.81 5.10 -6.46
N GLU A 75 -6.85 4.39 -7.58
CA GLU A 75 -8.02 3.66 -8.09
C GLU A 75 -7.59 2.22 -8.39
N VAL A 76 -8.38 1.26 -7.93
CA VAL A 76 -8.20 -0.16 -8.17
C VAL A 76 -9.47 -0.70 -8.82
N GLN A 77 -9.36 -1.15 -10.07
CA GLN A 77 -10.49 -1.54 -10.90
C GLN A 77 -10.36 -2.98 -11.37
N ARG A 78 -11.39 -3.77 -11.16
CA ARG A 78 -11.50 -5.15 -11.65
C ARG A 78 -11.85 -5.12 -13.14
N GLN A 79 -11.19 -5.97 -13.92
CA GLN A 79 -11.41 -6.10 -15.36
C GLN A 79 -11.74 -7.55 -15.73
N ARG A 80 -12.61 -7.73 -16.72
CA ARG A 80 -13.01 -9.06 -17.19
C ARG A 80 -11.93 -9.76 -18.00
N THR A 81 -10.95 -9.00 -18.51
CA THR A 81 -9.83 -9.51 -19.31
C THR A 81 -8.51 -9.05 -18.70
N SER A 82 -7.43 -9.76 -19.01
CA SER A 82 -6.06 -9.37 -18.63
C SER A 82 -5.39 -8.44 -19.65
N ARG A 83 -6.19 -7.78 -20.52
CA ARG A 83 -5.69 -6.87 -21.55
C ARG A 83 -5.60 -5.45 -21.00
N PHE A 84 -4.42 -4.85 -21.16
CA PHE A 84 -4.12 -3.48 -20.75
C PHE A 84 -3.54 -2.69 -21.91
N ILE A 85 -3.50 -1.37 -21.80
CA ILE A 85 -2.82 -0.49 -22.73
C ILE A 85 -1.55 0.03 -22.06
N LEU A 86 -0.42 -0.07 -22.78
CA LEU A 86 0.83 0.55 -22.34
C LEU A 86 0.74 2.05 -22.63
N GLU A 87 0.79 2.85 -21.56
CA GLU A 87 0.85 4.30 -21.67
C GLU A 87 2.10 4.72 -22.48
N GLY A 88 2.04 5.86 -23.13
CA GLY A 88 3.11 6.34 -24.00
C GLY A 88 3.14 5.71 -25.39
N SER A 89 3.03 4.38 -25.53
CA SER A 89 2.98 3.73 -26.84
C SER A 89 1.57 3.45 -27.36
N GLY A 90 0.56 3.47 -26.50
CA GLY A 90 -0.81 3.08 -26.82
C GLY A 90 -0.98 1.60 -27.19
N ARG A 91 0.07 0.78 -27.08
CA ARG A 91 0.06 -0.62 -27.51
C ARG A 91 -0.68 -1.49 -26.50
N PRO A 92 -1.56 -2.39 -26.96
CA PRO A 92 -2.18 -3.37 -26.07
C PRO A 92 -1.17 -4.42 -25.63
N VAL A 93 -1.29 -4.84 -24.36
CA VAL A 93 -0.59 -5.99 -23.80
C VAL A 93 -1.59 -6.89 -23.11
N THR A 94 -1.44 -8.19 -23.27
CA THR A 94 -2.22 -9.20 -22.54
C THR A 94 -1.31 -9.88 -21.54
N LEU A 95 -1.64 -9.74 -20.26
CA LEU A 95 -0.90 -10.35 -19.17
C LEU A 95 -1.34 -11.80 -18.96
N LEU A 96 -0.53 -12.58 -18.24
CA LEU A 96 -0.88 -13.94 -17.84
C LEU A 96 -2.15 -13.94 -16.98
N GLY A 97 -3.05 -14.90 -17.23
CA GLY A 97 -4.36 -15.00 -16.58
C GLY A 97 -5.51 -14.67 -17.51
N HIS A 98 -6.73 -14.78 -17.02
CA HIS A 98 -7.95 -14.60 -17.83
C HIS A 98 -8.72 -13.33 -17.48
N ALA A 99 -8.40 -12.71 -16.32
CA ALA A 99 -8.98 -11.45 -15.89
C ALA A 99 -7.87 -10.50 -15.41
N GLY A 100 -8.23 -9.27 -15.09
CA GLY A 100 -7.27 -8.26 -14.69
C GLY A 100 -7.74 -7.40 -13.50
N ILE A 101 -6.76 -6.70 -12.92
CA ILE A 101 -6.99 -5.60 -12.00
C ILE A 101 -6.10 -4.45 -12.45
N GLY A 102 -6.72 -3.32 -12.80
CA GLY A 102 -6.00 -2.06 -13.07
C GLY A 102 -5.76 -1.31 -11.78
N VAL A 103 -4.55 -0.84 -11.58
CA VAL A 103 -4.15 0.00 -10.45
C VAL A 103 -3.61 1.30 -11.00
N VAL A 104 -4.24 2.41 -10.67
CA VAL A 104 -3.83 3.76 -11.06
C VAL A 104 -3.50 4.56 -9.80
N LEU A 105 -2.28 5.05 -9.74
CA LEU A 105 -1.78 5.90 -8.67
C LEU A 105 -1.68 7.32 -9.23
N LYS A 106 -2.58 8.20 -8.81
CA LYS A 106 -2.62 9.61 -9.24
C LYS A 106 -1.64 10.43 -8.40
N ARG A 107 -0.91 11.33 -9.02
CA ARG A 107 0.19 12.07 -8.40
C ARG A 107 1.23 11.15 -7.76
N ALA A 108 1.65 10.13 -8.54
CA ALA A 108 2.68 9.19 -8.14
C ALA A 108 3.64 8.91 -9.30
N SER A 109 4.92 8.69 -8.98
CA SER A 109 5.93 8.30 -9.96
C SER A 109 6.89 7.28 -9.36
N ALA A 110 7.38 6.40 -10.20
CA ALA A 110 8.48 5.48 -9.92
C ALA A 110 9.82 6.00 -10.49
N PHE A 111 9.77 7.05 -11.29
CA PHE A 111 10.97 7.62 -11.93
C PHE A 111 11.96 8.15 -10.87
N GLY A 112 13.22 7.72 -10.97
CA GLY A 112 14.30 8.15 -10.06
C GLY A 112 14.18 7.63 -8.61
N SER A 113 13.15 6.85 -8.28
CA SER A 113 12.92 6.34 -6.92
C SER A 113 12.73 4.82 -6.84
N TYR A 114 12.30 4.19 -7.91
CA TYR A 114 12.12 2.74 -7.99
C TYR A 114 13.06 2.15 -9.05
N HIS A 115 13.90 1.20 -8.63
CA HIS A 115 14.90 0.54 -9.48
C HIS A 115 14.63 -0.97 -9.65
N GLY A 116 13.52 -1.44 -9.13
CA GLY A 116 13.11 -2.84 -9.24
C GLY A 116 12.51 -3.21 -10.61
N PRO A 117 12.14 -4.49 -10.79
CA PRO A 117 11.48 -4.97 -11.99
C PRO A 117 10.15 -4.27 -12.24
N ARG A 118 9.80 -4.08 -13.52
CA ARG A 118 8.53 -3.50 -13.96
C ARG A 118 7.58 -4.54 -14.57
N ASP A 119 8.03 -5.78 -14.61
CA ASP A 119 7.27 -6.94 -15.08
C ASP A 119 7.63 -8.13 -14.18
N PHE A 120 6.63 -8.64 -13.47
CA PHE A 120 6.76 -9.76 -12.55
C PHE A 120 5.84 -10.89 -12.98
N LYS A 121 6.33 -12.11 -13.00
CA LYS A 121 5.57 -13.30 -13.35
C LYS A 121 5.62 -14.33 -12.22
N PRO A 122 5.03 -14.02 -11.04
CA PRO A 122 5.08 -14.91 -9.87
C PRO A 122 4.34 -16.22 -10.13
N ARG A 123 3.34 -16.22 -11.03
CA ARG A 123 2.49 -17.38 -11.35
C ARG A 123 1.83 -17.98 -10.11
N PHE A 124 1.48 -17.15 -9.15
CA PHE A 124 0.75 -17.57 -7.96
C PHE A 124 -0.65 -18.07 -8.31
N PRO A 125 -1.38 -18.75 -7.42
CA PRO A 125 -2.70 -19.32 -7.71
C PRO A 125 -3.66 -18.32 -8.35
N GLN A 126 -3.68 -17.06 -7.88
CA GLN A 126 -4.54 -16.01 -8.39
C GLN A 126 -3.76 -14.93 -9.15
N LEU A 127 -2.68 -14.38 -8.58
CA LEU A 127 -1.85 -13.36 -9.20
C LEU A 127 -0.83 -14.02 -10.15
N ARG A 128 -1.02 -13.87 -11.46
CA ARG A 128 -0.20 -14.51 -12.49
C ARG A 128 0.93 -13.62 -12.99
N GLU A 129 0.64 -12.34 -13.15
CA GLU A 129 1.59 -11.34 -13.63
C GLU A 129 1.23 -9.98 -13.03
N ALA A 130 2.24 -9.15 -12.74
CA ALA A 130 2.07 -7.75 -12.41
C ALA A 130 3.03 -6.94 -13.28
N ARG A 131 2.52 -5.97 -14.03
CA ARG A 131 3.30 -5.18 -14.95
C ARG A 131 2.98 -3.70 -14.83
N GLN A 132 4.02 -2.88 -14.77
CA GLN A 132 3.86 -1.44 -14.91
C GLN A 132 3.39 -1.12 -16.33
N THR A 133 2.24 -0.47 -16.44
CA THR A 133 1.65 -0.11 -17.73
C THR A 133 1.88 1.35 -18.09
N GLY A 134 2.23 2.17 -17.09
CA GLY A 134 2.54 3.59 -17.29
C GLY A 134 3.26 4.21 -16.09
N ASP A 135 4.03 5.25 -16.38
CA ASP A 135 4.66 6.14 -15.38
C ASP A 135 4.96 7.48 -16.08
N PHE A 136 3.93 8.29 -16.27
CA PHE A 136 4.01 9.54 -17.00
C PHE A 136 3.15 10.62 -16.34
N GLU A 137 3.59 11.87 -16.34
CA GLU A 137 2.89 13.03 -15.77
C GLU A 137 2.38 12.81 -14.33
N ALA A 138 3.20 12.16 -13.51
CA ALA A 138 2.85 11.78 -12.15
C ALA A 138 1.59 10.88 -12.05
N VAL A 139 1.34 10.07 -13.06
CA VAL A 139 0.42 8.94 -13.02
C VAL A 139 1.23 7.66 -13.16
N ASN A 140 1.18 6.81 -12.14
CA ASN A 140 1.87 5.52 -12.14
C ASN A 140 0.81 4.42 -12.20
N SER A 141 0.88 3.57 -13.22
CA SER A 141 -0.15 2.58 -13.51
C SER A 141 0.42 1.17 -13.54
N TRP A 142 -0.33 0.22 -12.99
CA TRP A 142 -0.01 -1.21 -12.99
C TRP A 142 -1.19 -2.03 -13.48
N GLY A 143 -0.90 -3.03 -14.30
CA GLY A 143 -1.82 -4.10 -14.64
C GLY A 143 -1.48 -5.35 -13.83
N LEU A 144 -2.48 -5.95 -13.21
CA LEU A 144 -2.36 -7.25 -12.55
C LEU A 144 -3.16 -8.25 -13.36
N GLY A 145 -2.47 -9.23 -13.95
CA GLY A 145 -3.09 -10.37 -14.61
C GLY A 145 -3.42 -11.44 -13.57
N VAL A 146 -4.69 -11.80 -13.46
CA VAL A 146 -5.19 -12.74 -12.46
C VAL A 146 -5.81 -13.98 -13.11
N HIS A 147 -5.73 -15.13 -12.41
CA HIS A 147 -6.24 -16.39 -12.95
C HIS A 147 -7.71 -16.28 -13.37
N ARG A 148 -8.55 -15.71 -12.53
CA ARG A 148 -9.97 -15.46 -12.78
C ARG A 148 -10.43 -14.21 -12.05
N GLN A 149 -11.57 -13.68 -12.43
CA GLN A 149 -12.18 -12.59 -11.69
C GLN A 149 -12.52 -13.05 -10.26
N SER A 150 -11.99 -12.38 -9.27
CA SER A 150 -12.25 -12.68 -7.86
C SER A 150 -12.48 -11.40 -7.06
N CYS A 151 -12.94 -11.55 -5.84
CA CYS A 151 -13.02 -10.44 -4.91
C CYS A 151 -11.61 -10.06 -4.44
N MET A 152 -11.44 -8.81 -4.11
CA MET A 152 -10.18 -8.25 -3.63
C MET A 152 -10.38 -7.53 -2.31
N ARG A 153 -9.29 -7.37 -1.58
CA ARG A 153 -9.22 -6.53 -0.39
C ARG A 153 -8.16 -5.48 -0.63
N VAL A 154 -8.55 -4.21 -0.60
CA VAL A 154 -7.66 -3.08 -0.86
C VAL A 154 -7.58 -2.24 0.40
N PHE A 155 -6.37 -1.97 0.87
CA PHE A 155 -6.14 -1.19 2.07
C PHE A 155 -4.77 -0.52 2.04
N THR A 156 -4.58 0.44 2.94
CA THR A 156 -3.31 1.15 3.09
C THR A 156 -2.67 0.82 4.43
N LEU A 157 -1.34 0.79 4.45
CA LEU A 157 -0.54 0.68 5.67
C LEU A 157 0.31 1.93 5.81
N ARG A 158 0.63 2.29 7.07
CA ARG A 158 1.57 3.36 7.42
C ARG A 158 2.88 2.74 7.92
N SER A 159 3.95 3.51 7.87
CA SER A 159 5.25 3.16 8.46
C SER A 159 5.89 1.85 7.97
N PRO A 160 6.30 1.72 6.71
CA PRO A 160 6.21 2.67 5.60
C PRO A 160 4.82 2.70 4.96
N ALA A 161 4.51 3.80 4.25
CA ALA A 161 3.26 3.91 3.53
C ALA A 161 3.19 2.89 2.38
N ARG A 162 2.10 2.12 2.32
CA ARG A 162 1.91 1.06 1.33
C ARG A 162 0.47 0.96 0.90
N LEU A 163 0.25 0.83 -0.39
CA LEU A 163 -1.01 0.31 -0.94
C LEU A 163 -0.89 -1.21 -1.01
N VAL A 164 -1.85 -1.92 -0.47
CA VAL A 164 -1.92 -3.38 -0.46
C VAL A 164 -3.18 -3.84 -1.16
N ILE A 165 -3.03 -4.79 -2.07
CA ILE A 165 -4.12 -5.41 -2.81
C ILE A 165 -4.00 -6.92 -2.64
N ASP A 166 -4.95 -7.52 -1.95
CA ASP A 166 -5.09 -8.95 -1.80
C ASP A 166 -6.14 -9.47 -2.78
N THR A 167 -5.84 -10.53 -3.50
CA THR A 167 -6.74 -11.21 -4.45
C THR A 167 -7.05 -12.61 -3.93
N HIS A 168 -8.33 -12.89 -3.67
CA HIS A 168 -8.77 -14.17 -3.12
C HIS A 168 -8.61 -15.30 -4.15
N HIS A 169 -8.18 -16.51 -3.68
CA HIS A 169 -8.05 -17.70 -4.52
C HIS A 169 -9.39 -18.29 -4.96
#